data_b36c070e43c9a937194e779d0eaaa4c2
#
_entry.id   b36c070e43c9a937194e779d0eaaa4c2
#
_cell.length_a   1.000
_cell.length_b   1.000
_cell.length_c   1.000
_cell.angle_alpha   90.00
_cell.angle_beta   90.00
_cell.angle_gamma   90.00
#
_symmetry.space_group_name_H-M   'P 1'
#
loop_
_entity.id
_entity.type
_entity.pdbx_description
1 polymer ?
#
loop_
_entity_poly.entity_id
_entity_poly.type
_entity_poly.pdbx_seq_one_letter_code
_entity_poly.pdbx_strand_id
1 'polypeptide(L)'
;IVQSSAVAPENPEILAARAAGIPVYKRSEFLGSLLAGKIGIGVAGTHGKTTTTSMIAWMLTALGRDPSYIVGGVIKGLESNAHAGSGDEFVIEADEYDRMFHGLHPQIAVITNMEHDHPDCYPTPQDYHAAFLQYAQSVKVGGVLLVCADDPAVLSLVKDLPASLTNVSYGLQSGSNYYAENIHLVDGY
;
A
#
# COMPACT_ATOMS: atom_id res chain seq x y z
N ILE A 1 -19.55 -10.57 6.02
CA ILE A 1 -19.70 -9.52 4.98
C ILE A 1 -18.52 -8.56 5.09
N VAL A 2 -18.00 -8.10 3.94
CA VAL A 2 -17.01 -7.01 3.87
C VAL A 2 -17.70 -5.77 3.33
N GLN A 3 -17.70 -4.70 4.13
CA GLN A 3 -18.36 -3.44 3.81
C GLN A 3 -17.34 -2.45 3.22
N SER A 4 -17.66 -1.88 2.05
CA SER A 4 -16.95 -0.71 1.51
C SER A 4 -17.33 0.54 2.29
N SER A 5 -16.42 1.51 2.39
CA SER A 5 -16.69 2.83 2.97
C SER A 5 -17.80 3.63 2.24
N ALA A 6 -18.03 3.32 0.97
CA ALA A 6 -19.11 3.92 0.18
C ALA A 6 -20.51 3.40 0.56
N VAL A 7 -20.61 2.32 1.36
CA VAL A 7 -21.89 1.73 1.78
C VAL A 7 -22.31 2.30 3.12
N ALA A 8 -23.49 2.92 3.15
CA ALA A 8 -24.03 3.49 4.37
C ALA A 8 -24.31 2.43 5.45
N PRO A 9 -24.13 2.75 6.74
CA PRO A 9 -24.39 1.83 7.84
C PRO A 9 -25.83 1.29 7.90
N GLU A 10 -26.78 2.03 7.34
CA GLU A 10 -28.22 1.73 7.25
C GLU A 10 -28.58 0.87 6.04
N ASN A 11 -27.60 0.45 5.25
CA ASN A 11 -27.84 -0.44 4.10
C ASN A 11 -28.59 -1.69 4.56
N PRO A 12 -29.68 -2.11 3.89
CA PRO A 12 -30.51 -3.24 4.31
C PRO A 12 -29.74 -4.55 4.45
N GLU A 13 -28.74 -4.81 3.60
CA GLU A 13 -27.92 -6.01 3.68
C GLU A 13 -27.05 -6.00 4.97
N ILE A 14 -26.50 -4.85 5.33
CA ILE A 14 -25.71 -4.68 6.55
C ILE A 14 -26.59 -4.89 7.80
N LEU A 15 -27.79 -4.29 7.80
CA LEU A 15 -28.72 -4.43 8.91
C LEU A 15 -29.19 -5.89 9.04
N ALA A 16 -29.51 -6.55 7.95
CA ALA A 16 -29.94 -7.96 7.92
C ALA A 16 -28.82 -8.89 8.43
N ALA A 17 -27.58 -8.66 7.99
CA ALA A 17 -26.43 -9.42 8.45
C ALA A 17 -26.21 -9.29 9.96
N ARG A 18 -26.25 -8.06 10.48
CA ARG A 18 -26.12 -7.81 11.93
C ARG A 18 -27.24 -8.46 12.72
N ALA A 19 -28.49 -8.37 12.23
CA ALA A 19 -29.65 -9.02 12.84
C ALA A 19 -29.52 -10.55 12.86
N ALA A 20 -28.89 -11.13 11.83
CA ALA A 20 -28.62 -12.56 11.73
C ALA A 20 -27.34 -13.02 12.47
N GLY A 21 -26.63 -12.12 13.16
CA GLY A 21 -25.37 -12.43 13.84
C GLY A 21 -24.20 -12.72 12.89
N ILE A 22 -24.32 -12.32 11.62
CA ILE A 22 -23.24 -12.49 10.62
C ILE A 22 -22.23 -11.35 10.80
N PRO A 23 -20.92 -11.66 10.97
CA PRO A 23 -19.88 -10.63 11.09
C PRO A 23 -19.86 -9.69 9.90
N VAL A 24 -19.75 -8.39 10.17
CA VAL A 24 -19.59 -7.32 9.20
C VAL A 24 -18.27 -6.60 9.48
N TYR A 25 -17.34 -6.69 8.58
CA TYR A 25 -16.02 -6.08 8.67
C TYR A 25 -15.91 -4.87 7.74
N LYS A 26 -15.19 -3.85 8.15
CA LYS A 26 -14.72 -2.83 7.23
C LYS A 26 -13.67 -3.43 6.29
N ARG A 27 -13.53 -2.85 5.10
CA ARG A 27 -12.51 -3.30 4.12
C ARG A 27 -11.10 -3.29 4.72
N SER A 28 -10.75 -2.26 5.50
CA SER A 28 -9.46 -2.16 6.20
C SER A 28 -9.20 -3.33 7.15
N GLU A 29 -10.18 -3.72 7.94
CA GLU A 29 -10.06 -4.83 8.89
C GLU A 29 -9.89 -6.18 8.16
N PHE A 30 -10.68 -6.39 7.11
CA PHE A 30 -10.65 -7.64 6.36
C PHE A 30 -9.34 -7.80 5.57
N LEU A 31 -8.90 -6.76 4.85
CA LEU A 31 -7.69 -6.83 4.03
C LEU A 31 -6.43 -7.08 4.88
N GLY A 32 -6.36 -6.51 6.08
CA GLY A 32 -5.28 -6.80 7.02
C GLY A 32 -5.20 -8.27 7.39
N SER A 33 -6.34 -8.95 7.53
CA SER A 33 -6.40 -10.38 7.85
C SER A 33 -5.84 -11.27 6.73
N LEU A 34 -5.92 -10.82 5.47
CA LEU A 34 -5.38 -11.56 4.32
C LEU A 34 -3.85 -11.60 4.31
N LEU A 35 -3.19 -10.66 5.00
CA LEU A 35 -1.73 -10.64 5.14
C LEU A 35 -1.23 -11.53 6.28
N ALA A 36 -2.14 -12.17 7.04
CA ALA A 36 -1.76 -13.07 8.12
C ALA A 36 -1.00 -14.28 7.58
N GLY A 37 0.19 -14.53 8.12
CA GLY A 37 1.05 -15.65 7.69
C GLY A 37 1.74 -15.44 6.34
N LYS A 38 1.59 -14.27 5.71
CA LYS A 38 2.24 -13.93 4.44
C LYS A 38 3.31 -12.86 4.63
N ILE A 39 4.22 -12.78 3.67
CA ILE A 39 5.13 -11.65 3.49
C ILE A 39 4.33 -10.53 2.80
N GLY A 40 3.66 -9.71 3.61
CA GLY A 40 2.85 -8.61 3.09
C GLY A 40 3.71 -7.51 2.50
N ILE A 41 3.42 -7.09 1.26
CA ILE A 41 4.05 -5.98 0.57
C ILE A 41 2.97 -4.95 0.28
N GLY A 42 2.98 -3.83 1.01
CA GLY A 42 1.99 -2.77 0.87
C GLY A 42 2.57 -1.55 0.15
N VAL A 43 1.90 -1.06 -0.88
CA VAL A 43 2.35 0.11 -1.66
C VAL A 43 1.39 1.26 -1.44
N ALA A 44 1.86 2.28 -0.73
CA ALA A 44 1.16 3.53 -0.47
C ALA A 44 1.75 4.70 -1.28
N GLY A 45 1.03 5.80 -1.30
CA GLY A 45 1.44 7.05 -1.93
C GLY A 45 0.26 7.71 -2.63
N THR A 46 0.32 9.00 -2.86
CA THR A 46 -0.74 9.73 -3.56
C THR A 46 -0.86 9.23 -5.00
N HIS A 47 0.26 9.05 -5.68
CA HIS A 47 0.33 8.61 -7.07
C HIS A 47 1.22 7.38 -7.25
N GLY A 48 0.97 6.60 -8.30
CA GLY A 48 1.80 5.46 -8.69
C GLY A 48 1.56 4.17 -7.92
N LYS A 49 0.63 4.11 -6.97
CA LYS A 49 0.27 2.90 -6.21
C LYS A 49 -0.01 1.70 -7.11
N THR A 50 -1.00 1.83 -8.00
CA THR A 50 -1.43 0.78 -8.93
C THR A 50 -0.28 0.30 -9.81
N THR A 51 0.50 1.23 -10.38
CA THR A 51 1.62 0.90 -11.25
C THR A 51 2.70 0.12 -10.49
N THR A 52 3.11 0.63 -9.33
CA THR A 52 4.18 0.00 -8.53
C THR A 52 3.74 -1.37 -8.00
N THR A 53 2.50 -1.49 -7.50
CA THR A 53 1.94 -2.76 -7.05
C THR A 53 1.88 -3.77 -8.19
N SER A 54 1.44 -3.33 -9.38
CA SER A 54 1.39 -4.17 -10.58
C SER A 54 2.78 -4.66 -11.00
N MET A 55 3.78 -3.79 -10.99
CA MET A 55 5.17 -4.15 -11.32
C MET A 55 5.72 -5.19 -10.34
N ILE A 56 5.50 -5.02 -9.05
CA ILE A 56 5.96 -5.97 -8.03
C ILE A 56 5.27 -7.33 -8.20
N ALA A 57 3.94 -7.33 -8.35
CA ALA A 57 3.17 -8.57 -8.56
C ALA A 57 3.61 -9.30 -9.84
N TRP A 58 3.79 -8.56 -10.94
CA TRP A 58 4.26 -9.10 -12.20
C TRP A 58 5.69 -9.68 -12.09
N MET A 59 6.62 -8.95 -11.47
CA MET A 59 7.98 -9.43 -11.27
C MET A 59 8.04 -10.71 -10.43
N LEU A 60 7.31 -10.78 -9.33
CA LEU A 60 7.26 -11.98 -8.50
C LEU A 60 6.68 -13.15 -9.26
N THR A 61 5.63 -12.93 -10.05
CA THR A 61 5.04 -13.97 -10.92
C THR A 61 6.05 -14.44 -11.97
N ALA A 62 6.75 -13.52 -12.64
CA ALA A 62 7.77 -13.84 -13.64
C ALA A 62 8.96 -14.61 -13.06
N LEU A 63 9.25 -14.42 -11.76
CA LEU A 63 10.24 -15.18 -11.01
C LEU A 63 9.73 -16.55 -10.50
N GLY A 64 8.50 -16.93 -10.84
CA GLY A 64 7.89 -18.19 -10.43
C GLY A 64 7.49 -18.27 -8.95
N ARG A 65 7.29 -17.09 -8.29
CA ARG A 65 6.95 -17.03 -6.85
C ARG A 65 5.47 -17.27 -6.57
N ASP A 66 4.60 -17.14 -7.57
CA ASP A 66 3.14 -17.25 -7.46
C ASP A 66 2.54 -16.43 -6.28
N PRO A 67 2.75 -15.07 -6.26
CA PRO A 67 2.27 -14.23 -5.18
C PRO A 67 0.75 -14.12 -5.18
N SER A 68 0.13 -13.93 -4.01
CA SER A 68 -1.20 -13.33 -3.95
C SER A 68 -1.09 -11.83 -4.21
N TYR A 69 -2.10 -11.23 -4.88
CA TYR A 69 -2.12 -9.77 -5.05
C TYR A 69 -3.53 -9.20 -5.16
N ILE A 70 -3.67 -7.93 -4.78
CA ILE A 70 -4.85 -7.09 -4.99
C ILE A 70 -4.37 -5.71 -5.47
N VAL A 71 -4.81 -5.33 -6.66
CA VAL A 71 -4.39 -4.10 -7.37
C VAL A 71 -5.63 -3.33 -7.82
N GLY A 72 -5.57 -2.01 -7.87
CA GLY A 72 -6.69 -1.15 -8.27
C GLY A 72 -7.08 -1.24 -9.75
N GLY A 73 -6.24 -1.85 -10.59
CA GLY A 73 -6.46 -2.02 -12.02
C GLY A 73 -5.99 -3.38 -12.54
N VAL A 74 -6.45 -3.76 -13.71
CA VAL A 74 -6.02 -5.01 -14.36
C VAL A 74 -4.56 -4.93 -14.76
N ILE A 75 -3.76 -5.89 -14.32
CA ILE A 75 -2.33 -5.98 -14.65
C ILE A 75 -2.20 -6.54 -16.07
N LYS A 76 -1.61 -5.74 -16.97
CA LYS A 76 -1.30 -6.18 -18.32
C LYS A 76 -0.29 -7.35 -18.27
N GLY A 77 -0.63 -8.45 -18.93
CA GLY A 77 0.19 -9.67 -18.93
C GLY A 77 -0.17 -10.68 -17.83
N LEU A 78 -0.99 -10.29 -16.83
CA LEU A 78 -1.62 -11.22 -15.88
C LEU A 78 -3.13 -11.27 -16.05
N GLU A 79 -3.69 -10.34 -16.85
CA GLU A 79 -5.11 -10.22 -17.23
C GLU A 79 -6.06 -10.24 -16.01
N SER A 80 -5.57 -9.84 -14.83
CA SER A 80 -6.32 -9.82 -13.58
C SER A 80 -5.85 -8.68 -12.67
N ASN A 81 -6.74 -8.22 -11.81
CA ASN A 81 -6.43 -7.25 -10.75
C ASN A 81 -6.33 -7.90 -9.37
N ALA A 82 -6.60 -9.19 -9.26
CA ALA A 82 -6.45 -9.96 -8.04
C ALA A 82 -6.12 -11.42 -8.34
N HIS A 83 -5.30 -12.03 -7.50
CA HIS A 83 -4.93 -13.44 -7.59
C HIS A 83 -4.69 -14.01 -6.19
N ALA A 84 -5.13 -15.23 -5.97
CA ALA A 84 -4.81 -16.00 -4.78
C ALA A 84 -3.72 -17.02 -5.12
N GLY A 85 -2.46 -16.60 -4.93
CA GLY A 85 -1.30 -17.43 -5.20
C GLY A 85 -0.95 -18.38 -4.05
N SER A 86 -0.17 -19.41 -4.38
CA SER A 86 0.35 -20.40 -3.43
C SER A 86 1.64 -19.93 -2.74
N GLY A 87 2.29 -18.88 -3.25
CA GLY A 87 3.53 -18.32 -2.70
C GLY A 87 3.36 -17.62 -1.36
N ASP A 88 4.47 -17.26 -0.76
CA ASP A 88 4.49 -16.60 0.55
C ASP A 88 4.17 -15.10 0.49
N GLU A 89 4.32 -14.47 -0.67
CA GLU A 89 4.13 -13.04 -0.86
C GLU A 89 2.66 -12.67 -1.07
N PHE A 90 2.27 -11.54 -0.48
CA PHE A 90 0.99 -10.88 -0.73
C PHE A 90 1.22 -9.41 -1.04
N VAL A 91 0.99 -9.01 -2.27
CA VAL A 91 1.18 -7.64 -2.76
C VAL A 91 -0.16 -6.91 -2.81
N ILE A 92 -0.25 -5.74 -2.18
CA ILE A 92 -1.50 -4.99 -2.09
C ILE A 92 -1.27 -3.48 -2.20
N GLU A 93 -2.21 -2.81 -2.86
CA GLU A 93 -2.30 -1.36 -2.76
C GLU A 93 -2.75 -0.96 -1.35
N ALA A 94 -1.95 -0.14 -0.71
CA ALA A 94 -2.21 0.44 0.59
C ALA A 94 -2.86 1.83 0.37
N ASP A 95 -4.17 1.81 0.12
CA ASP A 95 -4.94 3.00 -0.18
C ASP A 95 -5.11 3.86 1.07
N GLU A 96 -4.75 5.14 0.98
CA GLU A 96 -4.89 6.11 2.05
C GLU A 96 -6.33 6.56 2.26
N TYR A 97 -7.19 6.48 1.23
CA TYR A 97 -8.58 6.90 1.35
C TYR A 97 -9.31 6.12 2.45
N ASP A 98 -10.10 6.83 3.25
CA ASP A 98 -10.79 6.29 4.44
C ASP A 98 -9.83 5.55 5.40
N ARG A 99 -8.54 5.92 5.39
CA ARG A 99 -7.47 5.32 6.22
C ARG A 99 -7.39 3.80 6.08
N MET A 100 -7.74 3.27 4.90
CA MET A 100 -7.79 1.83 4.66
C MET A 100 -6.44 1.15 4.92
N PHE A 101 -5.33 1.82 4.62
CA PHE A 101 -3.98 1.29 4.83
C PHE A 101 -3.60 1.09 6.31
N HIS A 102 -4.30 1.72 7.27
CA HIS A 102 -4.02 1.52 8.71
C HIS A 102 -4.36 0.11 9.20
N GLY A 103 -5.23 -0.62 8.51
CA GLY A 103 -5.52 -2.02 8.80
C GLY A 103 -4.45 -2.99 8.30
N LEU A 104 -3.51 -2.52 7.47
CA LEU A 104 -2.44 -3.34 6.92
C LEU A 104 -1.24 -3.30 7.86
N HIS A 105 -0.64 -4.46 8.10
CA HIS A 105 0.61 -4.59 8.85
C HIS A 105 1.62 -5.33 7.95
N PRO A 106 2.21 -4.64 6.95
CA PRO A 106 3.07 -5.28 5.98
C PRO A 106 4.44 -5.63 6.58
N GLN A 107 5.12 -6.60 5.97
CA GLN A 107 6.55 -6.85 6.20
C GLN A 107 7.40 -5.85 5.41
N ILE A 108 6.92 -5.47 4.23
CA ILE A 108 7.56 -4.49 3.35
C ILE A 108 6.52 -3.42 3.01
N ALA A 109 6.78 -2.19 3.39
CA ALA A 109 5.97 -1.05 2.96
C ALA A 109 6.74 -0.23 1.92
N VAL A 110 6.03 0.29 0.93
CA VAL A 110 6.57 1.23 -0.07
C VAL A 110 5.77 2.51 0.01
N ILE A 111 6.43 3.67 0.05
CA ILE A 111 5.81 4.98 -0.10
C ILE A 111 6.41 5.65 -1.32
N THR A 112 5.58 5.84 -2.35
CA THR A 112 6.01 6.37 -3.67
C THR A 112 6.18 7.87 -3.66
N ASN A 113 5.19 8.58 -3.13
CA ASN A 113 5.15 10.04 -2.99
C ASN A 113 4.07 10.42 -1.98
N MET A 114 4.08 11.68 -1.53
CA MET A 114 3.13 12.18 -0.56
C MET A 114 2.72 13.62 -0.88
N GLU A 115 1.63 13.79 -1.60
CA GLU A 115 1.00 15.06 -1.92
C GLU A 115 -0.39 15.10 -1.27
N HIS A 116 -0.72 16.20 -0.60
CA HIS A 116 -1.98 16.30 0.14
C HIS A 116 -3.19 16.10 -0.79
N ASP A 117 -3.97 15.07 -0.51
CA ASP A 117 -5.17 14.67 -1.25
C ASP A 117 -6.29 14.28 -0.28
N HIS A 118 -7.48 14.05 -0.80
CA HIS A 118 -8.66 13.63 -0.03
C HIS A 118 -8.99 14.55 1.16
N PRO A 119 -9.28 15.85 0.93
CA PRO A 119 -9.53 16.81 2.01
C PRO A 119 -10.77 16.48 2.85
N ASP A 120 -11.66 15.63 2.35
CA ASP A 120 -12.78 15.05 3.10
C ASP A 120 -12.34 14.06 4.19
N CYS A 121 -11.25 13.35 3.99
CA CYS A 121 -10.64 12.42 4.95
C CYS A 121 -9.51 13.06 5.76
N TYR A 122 -8.79 13.99 5.14
CA TYR A 122 -7.61 14.67 5.68
C TYR A 122 -7.76 16.18 5.51
N PRO A 123 -8.40 16.87 6.46
CA PRO A 123 -8.67 18.30 6.35
C PRO A 123 -7.41 19.16 6.17
N THR A 124 -6.27 18.71 6.68
CA THR A 124 -4.99 19.43 6.59
C THR A 124 -3.85 18.56 6.05
N PRO A 125 -2.79 19.16 5.46
CA PRO A 125 -1.57 18.41 5.11
C PRO A 125 -0.94 17.68 6.30
N GLN A 126 -1.09 18.20 7.51
CA GLN A 126 -0.59 17.59 8.74
C GLN A 126 -1.36 16.31 9.07
N ASP A 127 -2.68 16.27 8.87
CA ASP A 127 -3.50 15.08 9.05
C ASP A 127 -3.09 13.98 8.06
N TYR A 128 -2.81 14.37 6.81
CA TYR A 128 -2.32 13.48 5.76
C TYR A 128 -0.96 12.90 6.12
N HIS A 129 -0.01 13.75 6.52
CA HIS A 129 1.31 13.34 6.97
C HIS A 129 1.22 12.37 8.17
N ALA A 130 0.40 12.69 9.17
CA ALA A 130 0.21 11.81 10.34
C ALA A 130 -0.34 10.45 9.97
N ALA A 131 -1.22 10.37 8.98
CA ALA A 131 -1.76 9.09 8.50
C ALA A 131 -0.69 8.23 7.81
N PHE A 132 0.18 8.82 6.98
CA PHE A 132 1.30 8.11 6.37
C PHE A 132 2.35 7.69 7.41
N LEU A 133 2.61 8.53 8.42
CA LEU A 133 3.49 8.18 9.52
C LEU A 133 2.96 6.95 10.28
N GLN A 134 1.67 6.94 10.59
CA GLN A 134 1.03 5.79 11.23
C GLN A 134 1.12 4.52 10.36
N TYR A 135 0.93 4.63 9.04
CA TYR A 135 1.12 3.51 8.13
C TYR A 135 2.57 3.01 8.14
N ALA A 136 3.55 3.89 8.05
CA ALA A 136 4.96 3.52 8.12
C ALA A 136 5.31 2.80 9.44
N GLN A 137 4.75 3.27 10.56
CA GLN A 137 4.92 2.65 11.87
C GLN A 137 4.20 1.30 12.03
N SER A 138 3.26 0.97 11.14
CA SER A 138 2.56 -0.32 11.13
C SER A 138 3.37 -1.47 10.52
N VAL A 139 4.54 -1.17 9.93
CA VAL A 139 5.46 -2.18 9.42
C VAL A 139 5.87 -3.12 10.55
N LYS A 140 5.80 -4.43 10.28
CA LYS A 140 6.13 -5.46 11.27
C LYS A 140 7.55 -5.32 11.77
N VAL A 141 7.79 -5.76 13.01
CA VAL A 141 9.14 -5.83 13.57
C VAL A 141 10.06 -6.65 12.65
N GLY A 142 11.22 -6.10 12.33
CA GLY A 142 12.15 -6.69 11.37
C GLY A 142 11.73 -6.49 9.90
N GLY A 143 10.68 -5.72 9.64
CA GLY A 143 10.28 -5.33 8.30
C GLY A 143 11.05 -4.11 7.78
N VAL A 144 10.74 -3.71 6.56
CA VAL A 144 11.44 -2.66 5.83
C VAL A 144 10.44 -1.66 5.24
N LEU A 145 10.76 -0.38 5.35
CA LEU A 145 10.09 0.72 4.66
C LEU A 145 10.95 1.19 3.48
N LEU A 146 10.41 1.11 2.26
CA LEU A 146 11.02 1.70 1.07
C LEU A 146 10.42 3.08 0.82
N VAL A 147 11.26 4.08 0.62
CA VAL A 147 10.84 5.48 0.47
C VAL A 147 11.45 6.12 -0.77
N CYS A 148 10.64 6.89 -1.49
CA CYS A 148 11.13 7.69 -2.61
C CYS A 148 11.91 8.90 -2.07
N ALA A 149 13.20 8.96 -2.37
CA ALA A 149 14.08 10.06 -1.95
C ALA A 149 13.93 11.33 -2.80
N ASP A 150 13.26 11.23 -3.93
CA ASP A 150 12.99 12.38 -4.80
C ASP A 150 11.79 13.21 -4.32
N ASP A 151 11.03 12.70 -3.33
CA ASP A 151 9.89 13.40 -2.74
C ASP A 151 10.24 14.01 -1.38
N PRO A 152 10.26 15.37 -1.26
CA PRO A 152 10.61 16.04 -0.01
C PRO A 152 9.64 15.75 1.16
N ALA A 153 8.36 15.50 0.87
CA ALA A 153 7.37 15.21 1.91
C ALA A 153 7.61 13.80 2.50
N VAL A 154 7.94 12.83 1.64
CA VAL A 154 8.36 11.49 2.07
C VAL A 154 9.65 11.53 2.88
N LEU A 155 10.65 12.32 2.46
CA LEU A 155 11.88 12.51 3.24
C LEU A 155 11.64 13.20 4.60
N SER A 156 10.66 14.09 4.68
CA SER A 156 10.24 14.68 5.95
C SER A 156 9.67 13.62 6.89
N LEU A 157 8.82 12.73 6.38
CA LEU A 157 8.23 11.64 7.15
C LEU A 157 9.30 10.71 7.74
N VAL A 158 10.38 10.43 7.01
CA VAL A 158 11.46 9.55 7.48
C VAL A 158 12.12 10.09 8.76
N LYS A 159 12.17 11.41 8.95
CA LYS A 159 12.75 12.04 10.16
C LYS A 159 11.93 11.77 11.43
N ASP A 160 10.64 11.49 11.26
CA ASP A 160 9.71 11.25 12.36
C ASP A 160 9.57 9.75 12.70
N LEU A 161 10.27 8.87 11.94
CA LEU A 161 10.25 7.44 12.17
C LEU A 161 11.11 7.01 13.35
N PRO A 162 10.70 5.95 14.08
CA PRO A 162 11.53 5.37 15.12
C PRO A 162 12.81 4.77 14.51
N ALA A 163 13.95 4.95 15.20
CA ALA A 163 15.25 4.44 14.77
C ALA A 163 15.31 2.90 14.62
N SER A 164 14.34 2.19 15.19
CA SER A 164 14.21 0.74 15.08
C SER A 164 13.62 0.27 13.75
N LEU A 165 13.00 1.17 12.98
CA LEU A 165 12.44 0.84 11.67
C LEU A 165 13.53 0.96 10.60
N THR A 166 13.82 -0.15 9.94
CA THR A 166 14.73 -0.15 8.79
C THR A 166 14.07 0.58 7.62
N ASN A 167 14.69 1.66 7.16
CA ASN A 167 14.25 2.34 5.95
C ASN A 167 15.30 2.23 4.84
N VAL A 168 14.84 2.13 3.61
CA VAL A 168 15.67 2.03 2.40
C VAL A 168 15.15 3.05 1.40
N SER A 169 16.01 3.94 0.95
CA SER A 169 15.65 4.98 0.00
C SER A 169 15.92 4.56 -1.45
N TYR A 170 15.06 4.99 -2.34
CA TYR A 170 15.25 4.86 -3.78
C TYR A 170 14.93 6.19 -4.48
N GLY A 171 15.50 6.41 -5.66
CA GLY A 171 15.25 7.63 -6.43
C GLY A 171 16.21 7.82 -7.61
N LEU A 172 16.28 9.05 -8.08
CA LEU A 172 17.19 9.47 -9.17
C LEU A 172 18.47 10.11 -8.64
N GLN A 173 18.52 10.44 -7.35
CA GLN A 173 19.66 11.11 -6.74
C GLN A 173 20.67 10.09 -6.19
N SER A 174 21.94 10.32 -6.45
CA SER A 174 23.06 9.45 -6.05
C SER A 174 23.25 9.28 -4.54
N GLY A 175 22.50 10.03 -3.72
CA GLY A 175 22.49 9.86 -2.25
C GLY A 175 21.52 8.79 -1.73
N SER A 176 20.70 8.20 -2.60
CA SER A 176 19.77 7.14 -2.24
C SER A 176 20.47 5.78 -2.12
N ASN A 177 19.89 4.85 -1.33
CA ASN A 177 20.42 3.49 -1.24
C ASN A 177 20.38 2.76 -2.61
N TYR A 178 19.32 3.01 -3.37
CA TYR A 178 19.18 2.58 -4.76
C TYR A 178 18.83 3.78 -5.62
N TYR A 179 19.56 3.99 -6.69
CA TYR A 179 19.29 5.08 -7.61
C TYR A 179 19.53 4.66 -9.07
N ALA A 180 18.79 5.29 -9.97
CA ALA A 180 18.92 5.03 -11.39
C ALA A 180 20.00 5.96 -12.00
N GLU A 181 20.90 5.38 -12.79
CA GLU A 181 21.92 6.10 -13.55
C GLU A 181 21.73 5.90 -15.05
N ASN A 182 22.29 6.81 -15.81
CA ASN A 182 22.33 6.72 -17.28
C ASN A 182 20.93 6.55 -17.91
N ILE A 183 19.97 7.32 -17.42
CA ILE A 183 18.60 7.31 -17.95
C ILE A 183 18.60 7.99 -19.31
N HIS A 184 18.18 7.26 -20.35
CA HIS A 184 18.03 7.78 -21.70
C HIS A 184 16.56 7.67 -22.11
N LEU A 185 15.99 8.79 -22.54
CA LEU A 185 14.65 8.81 -23.15
C LEU A 185 14.83 8.55 -24.65
N VAL A 186 14.22 7.49 -25.16
CA VAL A 186 14.18 7.17 -26.58
C VAL A 186 12.76 7.42 -27.08
N ASP A 187 12.62 8.29 -28.09
CA ASP A 187 11.33 8.69 -28.68
C ASP A 187 10.29 9.20 -27.68
N GLY A 188 10.75 9.82 -26.59
CA GLY A 188 9.87 10.36 -25.54
C GLY A 188 9.31 9.34 -24.55
N TYR A 189 9.86 8.14 -24.55
CA TYR A 189 9.52 7.05 -23.63
C TYR A 189 10.72 6.61 -22.81
#